data_f1276875a3c98185067c994e6e85a764
#
_entry.id   f1276875a3c98185067c994e6e85a764
#
_cell.length_a   1.000
_cell.length_b   1.000
_cell.length_c   1.000
_cell.angle_alpha   90.00
_cell.angle_beta   90.00
_cell.angle_gamma   90.00
#
_symmetry.space_group_name_H-M   'P 1'
#
loop_
_entity.id
_entity.type
_entity.pdbx_description
1 polymer ?
#
loop_
_entity_poly.entity_id
_entity_poly.type
_entity_poly.pdbx_seq_one_letter_code
_entity_poly.pdbx_strand_id
1 'polypeptide(L)'
;MAKFASNKYALGISDRSGVAYKLRNMRKEWTGFLVGKDEWEAKQPQLNPLKVVGDPQALKNPRPDRTEPAVMVLLPYNSFRSAGSGTTTITVTEPGHGRSTGDTVRFRDISPFDGFAESMLETAAGFSIAKVDSASYTFVATSGTATSGSVAGGGANASAGPVTVSA
;
A
#
# COMPACT_ATOMS: atom_id res chain seq x y z
N MET A 1 76.94 2.98 22.66
CA MET A 1 75.68 2.39 23.06
C MET A 1 74.59 2.83 22.11
N ALA A 2 73.94 1.90 21.46
CA ALA A 2 72.76 2.21 20.66
C ALA A 2 71.65 2.73 21.58
N LYS A 3 71.21 3.97 21.39
CA LYS A 3 70.04 4.52 22.08
C LYS A 3 68.80 3.99 21.41
N PHE A 4 68.10 3.09 22.03
CA PHE A 4 66.81 2.67 21.55
C PHE A 4 65.81 3.83 21.66
N ALA A 5 65.04 4.07 20.58
CA ALA A 5 63.96 5.05 20.61
C ALA A 5 62.88 4.62 21.64
N SER A 6 62.54 5.50 22.59
CA SER A 6 61.43 5.30 23.49
C SER A 6 60.23 6.15 23.01
N ASN A 7 59.00 5.70 23.24
CA ASN A 7 57.74 6.42 22.83
C ASN A 7 57.77 7.91 23.21
N LYS A 8 58.40 8.27 24.33
CA LYS A 8 58.49 9.64 24.84
C LYS A 8 59.42 10.54 23.97
N TYR A 9 60.46 9.97 23.38
CA TYR A 9 61.50 10.69 22.60
C TYR A 9 61.53 10.29 21.13
N ALA A 10 60.75 9.31 20.74
CA ALA A 10 60.67 8.89 19.36
C ALA A 10 60.16 10.05 18.46
N LEU A 11 60.67 10.12 17.25
CA LEU A 11 60.28 11.09 16.24
C LEU A 11 59.30 10.43 15.28
N GLY A 12 58.28 11.19 14.85
CA GLY A 12 57.40 10.87 13.78
C GLY A 12 57.41 12.01 12.75
N ILE A 13 57.08 11.72 11.53
CA ILE A 13 56.97 12.71 10.43
C ILE A 13 55.49 13.12 10.33
N SER A 14 55.23 14.43 10.23
CA SER A 14 53.85 14.93 9.98
C SER A 14 53.43 14.56 8.59
N ASP A 15 52.21 14.02 8.49
CA ASP A 15 51.58 13.67 7.21
C ASP A 15 51.21 14.91 6.36
N ARG A 16 51.22 16.10 6.97
CA ARG A 16 50.86 17.37 6.32
C ARG A 16 52.10 18.10 5.82
N SER A 17 53.07 18.36 6.68
CA SER A 17 54.25 19.17 6.35
C SER A 17 55.50 18.35 6.05
N GLY A 18 55.54 17.08 6.38
CA GLY A 18 56.75 16.25 6.31
C GLY A 18 57.82 16.61 7.34
N VAL A 19 57.55 17.48 8.32
CA VAL A 19 58.45 17.88 9.40
C VAL A 19 58.47 16.81 10.47
N ALA A 20 59.64 16.56 11.06
CA ALA A 20 59.81 15.60 12.15
C ALA A 20 59.46 16.21 13.48
N TYR A 21 58.47 15.64 14.15
CA TYR A 21 57.99 15.99 15.49
C TYR A 21 58.26 14.86 16.50
N LYS A 22 58.37 15.19 17.78
CA LYS A 22 58.29 14.15 18.82
C LYS A 22 56.90 13.56 18.84
N LEU A 23 56.75 12.25 18.86
CA LEU A 23 55.43 11.57 18.83
C LEU A 23 54.48 12.08 19.90
N ARG A 24 54.98 12.47 21.08
CA ARG A 24 54.14 13.08 22.13
C ARG A 24 53.51 14.42 21.77
N ASN A 25 54.07 15.11 20.76
CA ASN A 25 53.60 16.40 20.24
C ASN A 25 52.80 16.26 18.95
N MET A 26 52.48 15.03 18.54
CA MET A 26 51.65 14.74 17.38
C MET A 26 50.24 14.39 17.83
N ARG A 27 49.26 14.74 16.99
CA ARG A 27 47.84 14.43 17.19
C ARG A 27 47.25 13.91 15.90
N LYS A 28 46.30 12.99 16.05
CA LYS A 28 45.53 12.50 14.89
C LYS A 28 44.38 13.46 14.59
N GLU A 29 44.28 13.85 13.35
CA GLU A 29 43.18 14.66 12.85
C GLU A 29 41.93 13.83 12.51
N TRP A 30 40.83 14.51 12.25
CA TRP A 30 39.57 13.89 11.84
C TRP A 30 39.66 13.21 10.46
N THR A 31 40.60 13.64 9.60
CA THR A 31 40.95 13.03 8.31
C THR A 31 41.71 11.71 8.46
N GLY A 32 42.27 11.45 9.63
CA GLY A 32 43.10 10.29 9.89
C GLY A 32 44.58 10.59 9.88
N PHE A 33 45.02 11.76 9.45
CA PHE A 33 46.40 12.19 9.41
C PHE A 33 46.99 12.38 10.80
N LEU A 34 48.27 12.03 10.97
CA LEU A 34 49.03 12.27 12.18
C LEU A 34 49.89 13.52 11.94
N VAL A 35 49.58 14.60 12.61
CA VAL A 35 50.21 15.92 12.40
C VAL A 35 50.79 16.49 13.69
N GLY A 36 51.69 17.48 13.56
CA GLY A 36 52.20 18.26 14.68
C GLY A 36 51.05 18.97 15.42
N LYS A 37 51.25 19.23 16.69
CA LYS A 37 50.21 19.86 17.53
C LYS A 37 49.90 21.31 17.10
N ASP A 38 50.86 21.95 16.47
CA ASP A 38 50.75 23.29 15.86
C ASP A 38 50.04 23.27 14.51
N GLU A 39 50.07 22.16 13.86
CA GLU A 39 49.38 21.96 12.56
C GLU A 39 47.98 21.34 12.66
N TRP A 40 47.64 20.91 13.87
CA TRP A 40 46.38 20.20 14.11
C TRP A 40 45.15 21.10 13.96
N GLU A 41 44.21 20.64 13.20
CA GLU A 41 42.92 21.32 12.97
C GLU A 41 41.73 20.46 13.49
N ALA A 42 40.80 21.12 14.16
CA ALA A 42 39.57 20.47 14.54
C ALA A 42 38.64 20.30 13.32
N LYS A 43 37.84 19.25 13.33
CA LYS A 43 36.81 19.07 12.31
C LYS A 43 35.83 20.23 12.31
N GLN A 44 35.60 20.84 11.16
CA GLN A 44 34.61 21.89 10.99
C GLN A 44 33.20 21.37 11.35
N PRO A 45 32.44 22.09 12.19
CA PRO A 45 31.09 21.68 12.60
C PRO A 45 30.15 21.43 11.43
N GLN A 46 30.33 22.13 10.31
CA GLN A 46 29.52 21.98 9.10
C GLN A 46 29.70 20.60 8.43
N LEU A 47 30.84 19.95 8.66
CA LEU A 47 31.08 18.60 8.12
C LEU A 47 30.46 17.49 8.98
N ASN A 48 29.90 17.83 10.12
CA ASN A 48 29.11 16.89 10.89
C ASN A 48 27.67 16.91 10.35
N PRO A 49 27.05 15.74 10.12
CA PRO A 49 25.65 15.72 9.75
C PRO A 49 24.83 16.45 10.82
N LEU A 50 23.94 17.34 10.38
CA LEU A 50 22.99 18.00 11.27
C LEU A 50 22.24 16.94 12.06
N LYS A 51 22.21 17.06 13.36
CA LYS A 51 21.31 16.26 14.19
C LYS A 51 19.91 16.71 13.85
N VAL A 52 19.22 15.94 13.03
CA VAL A 52 17.78 16.11 12.84
C VAL A 52 17.16 15.75 14.19
N VAL A 53 16.67 16.75 14.88
CA VAL A 53 15.81 16.53 16.04
C VAL A 53 14.57 15.85 15.50
N GLY A 54 14.28 14.62 15.96
CA GLY A 54 13.09 13.90 15.52
C GLY A 54 11.87 14.78 15.78
N ASP A 55 11.08 15.02 14.73
CA ASP A 55 9.80 15.71 14.87
C ASP A 55 8.93 14.86 15.81
N PRO A 56 8.49 15.39 16.96
CA PRO A 56 7.63 14.65 17.88
C PRO A 56 6.26 14.29 17.28
N GLN A 57 5.88 14.93 16.18
CA GLN A 57 4.65 14.64 15.43
C GLN A 57 4.88 13.61 14.32
N ALA A 58 6.13 13.32 13.95
CA ALA A 58 6.43 12.33 12.94
C ALA A 58 6.33 10.92 13.52
N LEU A 59 5.50 10.10 12.93
CA LEU A 59 5.43 8.67 13.25
C LEU A 59 6.70 7.99 12.75
N LYS A 60 7.44 7.35 13.65
CA LYS A 60 8.71 6.69 13.33
C LYS A 60 8.55 5.54 12.34
N ASN A 61 7.45 4.82 12.39
CA ASN A 61 7.10 3.74 11.48
C ASN A 61 5.59 3.76 11.25
N PRO A 62 5.10 4.71 10.44
CA PRO A 62 3.66 4.80 10.19
C PRO A 62 3.19 3.53 9.50
N ARG A 63 2.22 2.87 10.10
CA ARG A 63 1.48 1.76 9.51
C ARG A 63 0.00 2.08 9.63
N PRO A 64 -0.50 3.03 8.84
CA PRO A 64 -1.92 3.33 8.83
C PRO A 64 -2.70 2.10 8.39
N ASP A 65 -3.90 1.94 8.93
CA ASP A 65 -4.87 1.00 8.40
C ASP A 65 -5.09 1.31 6.92
N ARG A 66 -5.01 0.28 6.12
CA ARG A 66 -5.20 0.38 4.69
C ARG A 66 -6.69 0.36 4.40
N THR A 67 -7.33 1.51 4.45
CA THR A 67 -8.67 1.69 3.91
C THR A 67 -8.55 1.83 2.40
N GLU A 68 -8.60 0.72 1.69
CA GLU A 68 -8.77 0.79 0.25
C GLU A 68 -10.21 1.24 -0.03
N PRO A 69 -10.40 2.24 -0.91
CA PRO A 69 -11.75 2.59 -1.34
C PRO A 69 -12.37 1.35 -1.98
N ALA A 70 -13.62 1.09 -1.68
CA ALA A 70 -14.35 -0.01 -2.29
C ALA A 70 -14.38 0.20 -3.81
N VAL A 71 -13.77 -0.68 -4.55
CA VAL A 71 -13.59 -0.59 -6.00
C VAL A 71 -14.73 -1.31 -6.71
N MET A 72 -15.15 -0.80 -7.86
CA MET A 72 -15.99 -1.56 -8.78
C MET A 72 -15.21 -2.72 -9.39
N VAL A 73 -15.79 -3.89 -9.36
CA VAL A 73 -15.22 -5.11 -9.95
C VAL A 73 -15.99 -5.48 -11.18
N LEU A 74 -15.30 -5.66 -12.31
CA LEU A 74 -15.91 -6.21 -13.50
C LEU A 74 -16.26 -7.67 -13.27
N LEU A 75 -17.51 -8.03 -13.50
CA LEU A 75 -17.99 -9.38 -13.30
C LEU A 75 -17.65 -10.29 -14.49
N PRO A 76 -17.58 -11.61 -14.29
CA PRO A 76 -17.45 -12.55 -15.39
C PRO A 76 -18.60 -12.42 -16.42
N TYR A 77 -18.35 -12.86 -17.64
CA TYR A 77 -19.38 -12.87 -18.69
C TYR A 77 -20.63 -13.65 -18.25
N ASN A 78 -21.80 -13.04 -18.39
CA ASN A 78 -23.09 -13.62 -17.99
C ASN A 78 -23.10 -14.12 -16.52
N SER A 79 -22.57 -13.34 -15.64
CA SER A 79 -22.44 -13.66 -14.20
C SER A 79 -23.76 -13.69 -13.44
N PHE A 80 -24.82 -13.14 -13.99
CA PHE A 80 -26.16 -13.15 -13.38
C PHE A 80 -26.92 -14.36 -13.84
N ARG A 81 -27.65 -14.97 -12.91
CA ARG A 81 -28.53 -16.11 -13.21
C ARG A 81 -29.85 -15.94 -12.47
N SER A 82 -30.93 -15.96 -13.22
CA SER A 82 -32.29 -15.98 -12.65
C SER A 82 -32.54 -17.31 -11.93
N ALA A 83 -33.34 -17.26 -10.87
CA ALA A 83 -33.76 -18.48 -10.16
C ALA A 83 -34.86 -19.21 -10.98
N GLY A 84 -35.94 -19.61 -10.38
CA GLY A 84 -37.07 -20.24 -11.11
C GLY A 84 -37.91 -19.21 -11.86
N SER A 85 -38.72 -19.66 -12.87
CA SER A 85 -39.70 -18.84 -13.54
C SER A 85 -40.64 -18.17 -12.50
N GLY A 86 -40.99 -16.92 -12.72
CA GLY A 86 -41.85 -16.12 -11.86
C GLY A 86 -41.16 -15.61 -10.57
N THR A 87 -39.87 -15.90 -10.35
CA THR A 87 -39.14 -15.44 -9.16
C THR A 87 -38.43 -14.12 -9.42
N THR A 88 -38.13 -13.38 -8.36
CA THR A 88 -37.39 -12.13 -8.35
C THR A 88 -35.96 -12.30 -7.87
N THR A 89 -35.56 -13.52 -7.50
CA THR A 89 -34.23 -13.83 -6.97
C THR A 89 -33.24 -14.07 -8.11
N ILE A 90 -32.09 -13.42 -7.99
CA ILE A 90 -30.99 -13.53 -8.95
C ILE A 90 -29.73 -13.93 -8.19
N THR A 91 -29.02 -14.92 -8.73
CA THR A 91 -27.71 -15.33 -8.25
C THR A 91 -26.63 -14.63 -9.07
N VAL A 92 -25.61 -14.10 -8.42
CA VAL A 92 -24.46 -13.46 -9.05
C VAL A 92 -23.22 -14.30 -8.76
N THR A 93 -22.45 -14.53 -9.81
CA THR A 93 -21.13 -15.18 -9.70
C THR A 93 -20.04 -14.10 -9.72
N GLU A 94 -19.36 -13.93 -8.58
CA GLU A 94 -18.25 -13.00 -8.40
C GLU A 94 -17.15 -13.73 -7.59
N PRO A 95 -16.17 -14.36 -8.28
CA PRO A 95 -15.14 -15.15 -7.60
C PRO A 95 -14.31 -14.32 -6.64
N GLY A 96 -14.18 -14.79 -5.40
CA GLY A 96 -13.36 -14.13 -4.39
C GLY A 96 -13.92 -12.80 -3.86
N HIS A 97 -15.23 -12.61 -3.92
CA HIS A 97 -15.90 -11.34 -3.63
C HIS A 97 -15.71 -10.79 -2.20
N GLY A 98 -15.32 -11.59 -1.24
CA GLY A 98 -15.09 -11.15 0.15
C GLY A 98 -16.31 -10.55 0.88
N ARG A 99 -17.49 -10.51 0.24
CA ARG A 99 -18.71 -9.90 0.77
C ARG A 99 -19.38 -10.79 1.81
N SER A 100 -20.20 -10.17 2.66
CA SER A 100 -20.99 -10.81 3.69
C SER A 100 -22.48 -10.64 3.45
N THR A 101 -23.30 -11.54 4.02
CA THR A 101 -24.75 -11.37 3.99
C THR A 101 -25.15 -10.07 4.68
N GLY A 102 -26.00 -9.28 4.02
CA GLY A 102 -26.42 -7.97 4.46
C GLY A 102 -25.66 -6.80 3.83
N ASP A 103 -24.55 -7.07 3.14
CA ASP A 103 -23.82 -6.02 2.41
C ASP A 103 -24.70 -5.46 1.28
N THR A 104 -24.52 -4.17 0.98
CA THR A 104 -25.23 -3.51 -0.10
C THR A 104 -24.33 -3.38 -1.32
N VAL A 105 -24.74 -3.93 -2.43
CA VAL A 105 -24.02 -3.93 -3.71
C VAL A 105 -24.82 -3.18 -4.75
N ARG A 106 -24.17 -2.29 -5.48
CA ARG A 106 -24.73 -1.63 -6.65
C ARG A 106 -24.11 -2.24 -7.91
N PHE A 107 -24.99 -2.65 -8.81
CA PHE A 107 -24.61 -3.14 -10.12
C PHE A 107 -24.70 -2.03 -11.17
N ARG A 108 -23.94 -2.14 -12.25
CA ARG A 108 -23.88 -1.19 -13.35
C ARG A 108 -23.57 -1.92 -14.65
N ASP A 109 -24.02 -1.35 -15.76
CA ASP A 109 -23.78 -1.83 -17.14
C ASP A 109 -24.26 -3.27 -17.38
N ILE A 110 -25.41 -3.63 -16.78
CA ILE A 110 -26.01 -4.94 -16.92
C ILE A 110 -26.85 -4.99 -18.20
N SER A 111 -26.57 -5.95 -19.05
CA SER A 111 -27.47 -6.23 -20.21
C SER A 111 -28.74 -6.91 -19.72
N PRO A 112 -29.94 -6.50 -20.24
CA PRO A 112 -31.21 -7.13 -19.91
C PRO A 112 -31.20 -8.64 -20.15
N PHE A 113 -31.84 -9.41 -19.29
CA PHE A 113 -31.98 -10.85 -19.45
C PHE A 113 -33.24 -11.39 -18.74
N ASP A 114 -33.80 -12.46 -19.23
CA ASP A 114 -34.90 -13.24 -18.64
C ASP A 114 -36.05 -12.44 -18.02
N GLY A 115 -36.48 -11.35 -18.68
CA GLY A 115 -37.55 -10.49 -18.15
C GLY A 115 -37.10 -9.37 -17.22
N PHE A 116 -35.83 -9.30 -16.89
CA PHE A 116 -35.24 -8.21 -16.10
C PHE A 116 -34.64 -7.16 -17.03
N ALA A 117 -35.17 -5.93 -16.96
CA ALA A 117 -34.60 -4.79 -17.66
C ALA A 117 -33.43 -4.20 -16.85
N GLU A 118 -32.50 -3.51 -17.50
CA GLU A 118 -31.38 -2.81 -16.93
C GLU A 118 -31.80 -1.93 -15.71
N SER A 119 -32.85 -1.10 -15.92
CA SER A 119 -33.34 -0.19 -14.88
C SER A 119 -33.86 -0.88 -13.60
N MET A 120 -34.19 -2.16 -13.68
CA MET A 120 -34.63 -2.96 -12.55
C MET A 120 -33.46 -3.51 -11.73
N LEU A 121 -32.28 -3.63 -12.36
CA LEU A 121 -31.07 -4.22 -11.79
C LEU A 121 -30.03 -3.17 -11.41
N GLU A 122 -30.12 -1.95 -11.92
CA GLU A 122 -29.17 -0.85 -11.68
C GLU A 122 -29.68 0.21 -10.72
N THR A 123 -30.31 -0.22 -9.64
CA THR A 123 -30.85 0.69 -8.63
C THR A 123 -29.73 1.50 -7.96
N ALA A 124 -29.89 2.82 -7.87
CA ALA A 124 -28.91 3.71 -7.25
C ALA A 124 -28.64 3.38 -5.77
N ALA A 125 -29.65 2.89 -5.05
CA ALA A 125 -29.55 2.45 -3.65
C ALA A 125 -28.79 1.13 -3.49
N GLY A 126 -28.56 0.39 -4.59
CA GLY A 126 -28.00 -0.95 -4.53
C GLY A 126 -28.98 -1.99 -4.00
N PHE A 127 -28.50 -3.21 -3.88
CA PHE A 127 -29.26 -4.37 -3.38
C PHE A 127 -28.57 -4.97 -2.17
N SER A 128 -29.36 -5.33 -1.16
CA SER A 128 -28.84 -6.15 -0.07
C SER A 128 -28.67 -7.59 -0.56
N ILE A 129 -27.52 -8.16 -0.28
CA ILE A 129 -27.13 -9.48 -0.76
C ILE A 129 -27.19 -10.53 0.35
N ALA A 130 -27.44 -11.77 -0.06
CA ALA A 130 -27.28 -12.96 0.80
C ALA A 130 -26.16 -13.82 0.20
N LYS A 131 -25.09 -13.99 0.96
CA LYS A 131 -23.93 -14.81 0.56
C LYS A 131 -24.34 -16.27 0.47
N VAL A 132 -23.98 -16.92 -0.64
CA VAL A 132 -24.16 -18.37 -0.84
C VAL A 132 -22.82 -19.07 -0.54
N ASP A 133 -21.76 -18.66 -1.20
CA ASP A 133 -20.39 -19.20 -1.01
C ASP A 133 -19.31 -18.13 -1.24
N SER A 134 -18.07 -18.52 -1.41
CA SER A 134 -16.94 -17.60 -1.66
C SER A 134 -16.92 -16.99 -3.07
N ALA A 135 -17.73 -17.49 -3.97
CA ALA A 135 -17.77 -17.11 -5.38
C ALA A 135 -19.17 -16.65 -5.83
N SER A 136 -20.19 -16.75 -4.99
CA SER A 136 -21.55 -16.40 -5.36
C SER A 136 -22.39 -15.86 -4.19
N TYR A 137 -23.34 -15.01 -4.52
CA TYR A 137 -24.35 -14.46 -3.63
C TYR A 137 -25.65 -14.24 -4.39
N THR A 138 -26.75 -14.08 -3.67
CA THR A 138 -28.07 -13.80 -4.23
C THR A 138 -28.55 -12.44 -3.80
N PHE A 139 -29.40 -11.84 -4.63
CA PHE A 139 -30.18 -10.66 -4.30
C PHE A 139 -31.60 -10.76 -4.86
N VAL A 140 -32.47 -9.90 -4.39
CA VAL A 140 -33.88 -9.84 -4.85
C VAL A 140 -34.04 -8.57 -5.68
N ALA A 141 -34.44 -8.70 -6.92
CA ALA A 141 -34.74 -7.57 -7.79
C ALA A 141 -35.96 -6.79 -7.25
N THR A 142 -35.90 -5.46 -7.35
CA THR A 142 -36.95 -4.58 -6.83
C THR A 142 -38.25 -4.70 -7.63
N SER A 143 -38.14 -5.07 -8.90
CA SER A 143 -39.25 -5.26 -9.85
C SER A 143 -38.83 -6.24 -10.94
N GLY A 144 -39.79 -6.71 -11.71
CA GLY A 144 -39.57 -7.76 -12.70
C GLY A 144 -39.61 -9.15 -12.12
N THR A 145 -39.78 -10.14 -12.96
CA THR A 145 -39.74 -11.56 -12.60
C THR A 145 -39.10 -12.35 -13.73
N ALA A 146 -38.42 -13.43 -13.39
CA ALA A 146 -37.85 -14.33 -14.37
C ALA A 146 -38.92 -14.92 -15.29
N THR A 147 -38.77 -14.76 -16.57
CA THR A 147 -39.71 -15.30 -17.58
C THR A 147 -39.56 -16.81 -17.70
N SER A 148 -38.37 -17.27 -17.93
CA SER A 148 -38.05 -18.70 -18.17
C SER A 148 -37.47 -19.35 -16.94
N GLY A 149 -36.66 -18.63 -16.15
CA GLY A 149 -35.91 -19.14 -15.04
C GLY A 149 -34.64 -19.90 -15.43
N SER A 150 -33.70 -19.93 -14.54
CA SER A 150 -32.36 -20.55 -14.71
C SER A 150 -31.59 -20.05 -15.92
N VAL A 151 -31.85 -18.84 -16.39
CA VAL A 151 -31.18 -18.20 -17.52
C VAL A 151 -29.98 -17.40 -17.00
N ALA A 152 -28.84 -17.56 -17.66
CA ALA A 152 -27.65 -16.75 -17.40
C ALA A 152 -27.68 -15.49 -18.27
N GLY A 153 -27.23 -14.37 -17.71
CA GLY A 153 -27.26 -13.08 -18.41
C GLY A 153 -26.40 -12.01 -17.71
N GLY A 154 -26.65 -10.76 -18.05
CA GLY A 154 -25.90 -9.62 -17.53
C GLY A 154 -24.84 -9.08 -18.48
N GLY A 155 -24.42 -9.88 -19.49
CA GLY A 155 -23.47 -9.43 -20.52
C GLY A 155 -22.02 -9.44 -20.08
N ALA A 156 -21.17 -8.71 -20.82
CA ALA A 156 -19.72 -8.67 -20.62
C ALA A 156 -19.23 -7.47 -19.80
N ASN A 157 -20.05 -6.44 -19.68
CA ASN A 157 -19.64 -5.16 -19.08
C ASN A 157 -20.16 -4.97 -17.65
N ALA A 158 -20.95 -5.92 -17.17
CA ALA A 158 -21.55 -5.82 -15.86
C ALA A 158 -20.51 -5.71 -14.75
N SER A 159 -20.71 -4.76 -13.86
CA SER A 159 -19.83 -4.53 -12.73
C SER A 159 -20.60 -4.50 -11.40
N ALA A 160 -19.94 -4.91 -10.33
CA ALA A 160 -20.44 -4.86 -8.97
C ALA A 160 -19.54 -3.97 -8.12
N GLY A 161 -20.11 -3.13 -7.28
CA GLY A 161 -19.35 -2.22 -6.45
C GLY A 161 -20.17 -1.59 -5.33
N PRO A 162 -19.58 -0.61 -4.65
CA PRO A 162 -20.27 0.13 -3.59
C PRO A 162 -21.38 1.01 -4.17
N VAL A 163 -22.31 1.41 -3.32
CA VAL A 163 -23.38 2.35 -3.66
C VAL A 163 -22.80 3.70 -4.11
N THR A 164 -21.83 4.21 -3.34
CA THR A 164 -21.08 5.42 -3.66
C THR A 164 -19.65 5.05 -4.01
N VAL A 165 -19.17 5.51 -5.15
CA VAL A 165 -17.75 5.45 -5.50
C VAL A 165 -17.16 6.79 -5.10
N SER A 166 -16.21 6.78 -4.15
CA SER A 166 -15.45 7.99 -3.83
C SER A 166 -14.65 8.40 -5.07
N ALA A 167 -14.82 9.64 -5.49
CA ALA A 167 -14.05 10.24 -6.57
C ALA A 167 -12.59 10.47 -6.13
#